data_502cbc4f698215238ea7bb9df047020c
#
_entry.id   502cbc4f698215238ea7bb9df047020c
#
_cell.length_a   1.000
_cell.length_b   1.000
_cell.length_c   1.000
_cell.angle_alpha   90.00
_cell.angle_beta   90.00
_cell.angle_gamma   90.00
#
_symmetry.space_group_name_H-M   'P 1'
#
loop_
_entity.id
_entity.type
_entity.pdbx_description
1 polymer ?
#
loop_
_entity_poly.entity_id
_entity_poly.type
_entity_poly.pdbx_seq_one_letter_code
_entity_poly.pdbx_strand_id
1 'polypeptide(L)'
;MRFSLTNRQPSLVRNALLMMAICLGSPSVRGVHADGTRSTPVVQAIQKAEPAVVNIQGNKTITNASSSGQSTKQEVNGMGTGVIIDRRGYIITNYHVVAEVGRIEVTLADGSTSVANMINYDPETDLALIKIPTTRDLPVIVVGRSDNLLRGETVIAIGNPFGYQNTVTVGIISALHRDIPVNGTQQYNDLIQTNADINPGNSGGPLLNIEGEVIGINVAVRVGAQGIGFAIPIDTALEVMADLVAAHREAGTHGLTFSRKLNENGSQLIVRESTDNGSSHRREIQSGDRVESVEGQVVRNRLELELALLDKHEGDSVQLACERDGMLIAHSIKLAGGSVEGDTNRAAWEQLGVRLSVVSDSAVALVGESYKYSGGLRINEVRPGSPADKARLAPGDIIVGVMDWQTPELRHLAWILENPSFRSAPTSRYYLVRKRARMTVSMGLESAVPSSISRNGSKDVR
;
A
#
# COMPACT_ATOMS: atom_id res chain seq x y z
N MET A 1 52.09 80.47 45.77
CA MET A 1 53.14 81.01 44.90
C MET A 1 53.02 80.30 43.57
N ARG A 2 52.43 80.93 42.51
CA ARG A 2 53.12 81.67 41.45
C ARG A 2 54.15 80.79 40.76
N PHE A 3 54.13 80.42 39.44
CA PHE A 3 53.90 81.11 38.18
C PHE A 3 53.70 80.01 37.08
N SER A 4 52.73 79.97 36.21
CA SER A 4 52.55 80.78 34.98
C SER A 4 53.67 80.65 33.93
N LEU A 5 53.28 80.25 32.74
CA LEU A 5 53.57 80.76 31.39
C LEU A 5 53.87 79.67 30.41
N THR A 6 52.98 79.41 29.50
CA THR A 6 52.77 79.93 28.15
C THR A 6 53.72 79.34 27.10
N ASN A 7 53.18 78.69 26.14
CA ASN A 7 53.01 79.19 24.80
C ASN A 7 53.77 78.42 23.66
N ARG A 8 53.02 78.16 22.67
CA ARG A 8 53.30 78.08 21.21
C ARG A 8 53.76 76.80 20.59
N GLN A 9 52.83 76.36 19.76
CA GLN A 9 52.91 75.63 18.50
C GLN A 9 54.15 75.94 17.67
N PRO A 10 54.51 75.02 16.61
CA PRO A 10 53.55 74.72 15.53
C PRO A 10 53.66 73.33 14.91
N SER A 11 52.53 72.83 14.44
CA SER A 11 52.23 72.25 13.10
C SER A 11 53.40 71.70 12.28
N LEU A 12 53.59 70.41 12.25
CA LEU A 12 54.22 69.66 11.13
C LEU A 12 54.09 68.12 11.16
N VAL A 13 53.18 67.60 11.93
CA VAL A 13 52.98 66.12 12.03
C VAL A 13 51.58 65.68 11.58
N ARG A 14 50.92 66.50 10.73
CA ARG A 14 49.52 66.17 10.36
C ARG A 14 49.33 65.60 8.95
N ASN A 15 50.40 65.43 8.16
CA ASN A 15 50.28 64.91 6.75
C ASN A 15 50.99 63.59 6.49
N ALA A 16 51.51 62.87 7.50
CA ALA A 16 52.19 61.59 7.31
C ALA A 16 51.29 60.38 7.71
N LEU A 17 50.08 60.60 8.24
CA LEU A 17 49.18 59.51 8.70
C LEU A 17 47.96 59.27 7.78
N LEU A 18 47.92 59.94 6.60
CA LEU A 18 46.79 59.77 5.65
C LEU A 18 47.16 58.96 4.39
N MET A 19 48.38 58.43 4.28
CA MET A 19 48.85 57.63 3.13
C MET A 19 49.13 56.15 3.44
N MET A 20 48.78 55.63 4.63
CA MET A 20 49.06 54.25 5.00
C MET A 20 47.79 53.41 5.32
N ALA A 21 46.58 53.91 4.93
CA ALA A 21 45.32 53.24 5.16
C ALA A 21 44.61 52.69 3.87
N ILE A 22 45.31 52.68 2.70
CA ILE A 22 44.71 52.29 1.41
C ILE A 22 45.24 50.94 0.89
N CYS A 23 46.10 50.20 1.58
CA CYS A 23 46.66 48.94 1.07
C CYS A 23 46.38 47.67 1.91
N LEU A 24 45.31 47.60 2.68
CA LEU A 24 44.91 46.32 3.32
C LEU A 24 43.41 46.03 3.21
N GLY A 25 42.81 46.36 2.07
CA GLY A 25 41.53 45.82 1.65
C GLY A 25 41.80 44.66 0.69
N SER A 26 42.33 43.52 1.18
CA SER A 26 42.23 42.26 0.46
C SER A 26 40.74 41.93 0.32
N PRO A 27 40.18 41.76 -0.89
CA PRO A 27 38.90 41.22 -1.02
C PRO A 27 38.97 39.82 -0.38
N SER A 28 38.29 39.65 0.75
CA SER A 28 37.95 38.33 1.24
C SER A 28 37.20 37.65 0.08
N VAL A 29 37.90 36.83 -0.68
CA VAL A 29 37.28 35.85 -1.52
C VAL A 29 36.45 35.00 -0.54
N ARG A 30 35.17 35.35 -0.41
CA ARG A 30 34.21 34.43 0.18
C ARG A 30 34.36 33.18 -0.65
N GLY A 31 34.99 32.18 -0.05
CA GLY A 31 34.97 30.84 -0.62
C GLY A 31 33.52 30.54 -0.95
N VAL A 32 33.23 30.44 -2.24
CA VAL A 32 31.97 29.86 -2.71
C VAL A 32 32.02 28.47 -2.12
N HIS A 33 31.25 28.24 -1.07
CA HIS A 33 31.05 26.90 -0.56
C HIS A 33 30.53 26.08 -1.74
N ALA A 34 31.34 25.14 -2.20
CA ALA A 34 31.02 24.22 -3.29
C ALA A 34 29.81 23.32 -2.99
N ASP A 35 29.23 23.38 -1.81
CA ASP A 35 28.06 22.62 -1.40
C ASP A 35 26.78 23.01 -2.18
N GLY A 36 26.61 24.27 -2.58
CA GLY A 36 25.43 24.70 -3.32
C GLY A 36 25.34 24.12 -4.76
N THR A 37 26.48 23.77 -5.37
CA THR A 37 26.51 23.22 -6.74
C THR A 37 26.31 21.71 -6.80
N ARG A 38 26.49 21.00 -5.69
CA ARG A 38 26.31 19.55 -5.59
C ARG A 38 24.89 19.15 -5.15
N SER A 39 24.15 20.03 -4.50
CA SER A 39 22.77 19.83 -4.07
C SER A 39 21.82 20.16 -5.21
N THR A 40 21.76 19.25 -6.20
CA THR A 40 20.78 19.36 -7.30
C THR A 40 19.38 18.96 -6.83
N PRO A 41 18.29 19.32 -7.55
CA PRO A 41 16.95 18.86 -7.23
C PRO A 41 16.87 17.33 -7.08
N VAL A 42 17.56 16.58 -7.92
CA VAL A 42 17.65 15.11 -7.81
C VAL A 42 18.24 14.67 -6.47
N VAL A 43 19.35 15.29 -6.03
CA VAL A 43 19.96 14.99 -4.73
C VAL A 43 19.01 15.30 -3.57
N GLN A 44 18.31 16.43 -3.65
CA GLN A 44 17.33 16.81 -2.61
C GLN A 44 16.14 15.85 -2.56
N ALA A 45 15.62 15.43 -3.72
CA ALA A 45 14.54 14.45 -3.83
C ALA A 45 14.94 13.11 -3.19
N ILE A 46 16.15 12.62 -3.46
CA ILE A 46 16.70 11.39 -2.89
C ILE A 46 16.81 11.52 -1.36
N GLN A 47 17.43 12.58 -0.86
CA GLN A 47 17.61 12.81 0.58
C GLN A 47 16.28 12.88 1.34
N LYS A 48 15.24 13.42 0.71
CA LYS A 48 13.89 13.50 1.28
C LYS A 48 13.22 12.13 1.36
N ALA A 49 13.37 11.29 0.33
CA ALA A 49 12.66 10.02 0.22
C ALA A 49 13.40 8.84 0.87
N GLU A 50 14.73 8.82 0.79
CA GLU A 50 15.57 7.69 1.21
C GLU A 50 15.31 7.18 2.64
N PRO A 51 15.05 8.03 3.66
CA PRO A 51 14.77 7.54 5.01
C PRO A 51 13.54 6.63 5.12
N ALA A 52 12.59 6.74 4.20
CA ALA A 52 11.38 5.93 4.16
C ALA A 52 11.47 4.72 3.20
N VAL A 53 12.61 4.53 2.55
CA VAL A 53 12.85 3.38 1.66
C VAL A 53 13.56 2.28 2.44
N VAL A 54 13.06 1.05 2.30
CA VAL A 54 13.58 -0.11 3.02
C VAL A 54 14.00 -1.22 2.06
N ASN A 55 15.01 -1.98 2.47
CA ASN A 55 15.39 -3.20 1.78
C ASN A 55 14.57 -4.38 2.32
N ILE A 56 14.10 -5.25 1.43
CA ILE A 56 13.37 -6.47 1.76
C ILE A 56 14.17 -7.66 1.26
N GLN A 57 14.45 -8.59 2.15
CA GLN A 57 15.13 -9.84 1.85
C GLN A 57 14.32 -11.02 2.38
N GLY A 58 14.37 -12.14 1.67
CA GLY A 58 13.73 -13.35 2.13
C GLY A 58 14.20 -14.58 1.38
N ASN A 59 14.21 -15.71 2.04
CA ASN A 59 14.58 -16.98 1.42
C ASN A 59 13.34 -17.65 0.85
N LYS A 60 13.32 -17.81 -0.48
CA LYS A 60 12.31 -18.58 -1.20
C LYS A 60 12.81 -20.00 -1.43
N THR A 61 11.97 -20.99 -1.18
CA THR A 61 12.27 -22.38 -1.56
C THR A 61 11.61 -22.67 -2.90
N ILE A 62 12.39 -22.72 -3.98
CA ILE A 62 11.89 -23.12 -5.28
C ILE A 62 12.04 -24.64 -5.42
N THR A 63 10.94 -25.31 -5.75
CA THR A 63 10.96 -26.74 -6.08
C THR A 63 11.06 -26.89 -7.59
N ASN A 64 12.24 -27.18 -8.10
CA ASN A 64 12.43 -27.49 -9.51
C ASN A 64 12.06 -28.97 -9.75
N ALA A 65 10.93 -29.21 -10.43
CA ALA A 65 10.60 -30.55 -10.93
C ALA A 65 11.44 -30.81 -12.18
N SER A 66 12.42 -31.70 -12.09
CA SER A 66 13.11 -32.20 -13.27
C SER A 66 12.24 -33.21 -14.00
N SER A 67 12.40 -33.30 -15.33
CA SER A 67 11.74 -34.28 -16.19
C SER A 67 12.03 -35.77 -15.81
N SER A 68 12.96 -35.97 -14.87
CA SER A 68 13.33 -37.29 -14.31
C SER A 68 12.61 -37.68 -13.01
N GLY A 69 11.60 -36.89 -12.57
CA GLY A 69 10.82 -37.17 -11.37
C GLY A 69 11.52 -36.88 -10.01
N GLN A 70 12.72 -36.34 -10.03
CA GLN A 70 13.38 -35.84 -8.82
C GLN A 70 13.12 -34.34 -8.64
N SER A 71 12.47 -33.96 -7.56
CA SER A 71 12.31 -32.57 -7.18
C SER A 71 13.51 -32.12 -6.34
N THR A 72 14.31 -31.19 -6.85
CA THR A 72 15.35 -30.53 -6.08
C THR A 72 14.79 -29.23 -5.48
N LYS A 73 14.89 -29.08 -4.17
CA LYS A 73 14.60 -27.83 -3.48
C LYS A 73 15.83 -26.93 -3.56
N GLN A 74 15.67 -25.76 -4.13
CA GLN A 74 16.72 -24.73 -4.17
C GLN A 74 16.23 -23.52 -3.37
N GLU A 75 17.01 -23.09 -2.39
CA GLU A 75 16.78 -21.81 -1.76
C GLU A 75 17.29 -20.70 -2.67
N VAL A 76 16.42 -19.75 -2.96
CA VAL A 76 16.74 -18.55 -3.74
C VAL A 76 16.43 -17.34 -2.88
N ASN A 77 17.38 -16.44 -2.77
CA ASN A 77 17.16 -15.16 -2.08
C ASN A 77 16.21 -14.29 -2.91
N GLY A 78 15.01 -14.06 -2.38
CA GLY A 78 14.15 -12.99 -2.86
C GLY A 78 14.69 -11.65 -2.34
N MET A 79 14.90 -10.70 -3.22
CA MET A 79 15.35 -9.34 -2.86
C MET A 79 14.43 -8.33 -3.53
N GLY A 80 14.11 -7.29 -2.78
CA GLY A 80 13.32 -6.16 -3.27
C GLY A 80 13.41 -4.97 -2.33
N THR A 81 12.60 -4.01 -2.61
CA THR A 81 12.51 -2.75 -1.90
C THR A 81 11.08 -2.56 -1.39
N GLY A 82 10.92 -1.77 -0.35
CA GLY A 82 9.62 -1.35 0.15
C GLY A 82 9.63 0.12 0.54
N VAL A 83 8.45 0.65 0.75
CA VAL A 83 8.22 2.05 1.09
C VAL A 83 7.39 2.14 2.37
N ILE A 84 7.87 2.84 3.39
CA ILE A 84 7.15 3.06 4.65
C ILE A 84 6.03 4.07 4.40
N ILE A 85 4.78 3.64 4.59
CA ILE A 85 3.56 4.43 4.38
C ILE A 85 2.89 4.88 5.69
N ASP A 86 3.30 4.32 6.82
CA ASP A 86 2.80 4.71 8.14
C ASP A 86 3.91 4.57 9.19
N ARG A 87 3.97 5.54 10.13
CA ARG A 87 4.98 5.61 11.20
C ARG A 87 5.01 4.37 12.12
N ARG A 88 3.92 3.61 12.18
CA ARG A 88 3.80 2.35 12.97
C ARG A 88 4.44 1.15 12.30
N GLY A 89 5.12 1.34 11.15
CA GLY A 89 5.88 0.31 10.45
C GLY A 89 5.12 -0.45 9.37
N TYR A 90 4.05 0.12 8.81
CA TYR A 90 3.40 -0.41 7.62
C TYR A 90 4.18 -0.02 6.37
N ILE A 91 4.41 -1.00 5.51
CA ILE A 91 5.28 -0.90 4.34
C ILE A 91 4.53 -1.48 3.14
N ILE A 92 4.54 -0.73 2.03
CA ILE A 92 4.10 -1.21 0.72
C ILE A 92 5.29 -1.80 -0.04
N THR A 93 5.07 -2.91 -0.72
CA THR A 93 6.04 -3.53 -1.65
C THR A 93 5.29 -4.29 -2.74
N ASN A 94 6.00 -4.91 -3.69
CA ASN A 94 5.37 -5.84 -4.62
C ASN A 94 5.08 -7.19 -3.95
N TYR A 95 3.97 -7.82 -4.34
CA TYR A 95 3.61 -9.14 -3.85
C TYR A 95 4.65 -10.20 -4.22
N HIS A 96 5.15 -10.20 -5.47
CA HIS A 96 6.17 -11.16 -5.91
C HIS A 96 7.49 -11.09 -5.11
N VAL A 97 7.79 -9.96 -4.44
CA VAL A 97 8.96 -9.81 -3.56
C VAL A 97 8.79 -10.66 -2.30
N VAL A 98 7.58 -10.69 -1.73
CA VAL A 98 7.28 -11.34 -0.45
C VAL A 98 6.50 -12.66 -0.59
N ALA A 99 6.03 -12.98 -1.79
CA ALA A 99 5.32 -14.24 -2.06
C ALA A 99 6.24 -15.44 -1.86
N GLU A 100 5.72 -16.48 -1.20
CA GLU A 100 6.43 -17.75 -0.93
C GLU A 100 7.72 -17.60 -0.10
N VAL A 101 7.88 -16.47 0.61
CA VAL A 101 8.99 -16.19 1.51
C VAL A 101 8.65 -16.70 2.91
N GLY A 102 9.48 -17.58 3.45
CA GLY A 102 9.26 -18.14 4.80
C GLY A 102 9.52 -17.13 5.93
N ARG A 103 10.43 -16.19 5.72
CA ARG A 103 10.79 -15.12 6.65
C ARG A 103 11.13 -13.86 5.84
N ILE A 104 10.38 -12.80 6.07
CA ILE A 104 10.59 -11.50 5.45
C ILE A 104 11.47 -10.68 6.39
N GLU A 105 12.68 -10.34 5.96
CA GLU A 105 13.60 -9.48 6.70
C GLU A 105 13.64 -8.10 6.05
N VAL A 106 13.44 -7.07 6.86
CA VAL A 106 13.41 -5.66 6.43
C VAL A 106 14.58 -4.94 7.06
N THR A 107 15.40 -4.27 6.24
CA THR A 107 16.48 -3.39 6.68
C THR A 107 16.07 -1.94 6.43
N LEU A 108 16.06 -1.14 7.50
CA LEU A 108 15.75 0.29 7.45
C LEU A 108 16.94 1.11 6.96
N ALA A 109 16.71 2.37 6.61
CA ALA A 109 17.76 3.29 6.14
C ALA A 109 18.90 3.51 7.16
N ASP A 110 18.63 3.34 8.46
CA ASP A 110 19.66 3.41 9.52
C ASP A 110 20.46 2.11 9.71
N GLY A 111 20.21 1.10 8.88
CA GLY A 111 20.85 -0.22 8.94
C GLY A 111 20.24 -1.18 9.94
N SER A 112 19.25 -0.76 10.73
CA SER A 112 18.53 -1.68 11.63
C SER A 112 17.66 -2.68 10.87
N THR A 113 17.60 -3.92 11.36
CA THR A 113 16.84 -5.00 10.74
C THR A 113 15.67 -5.44 11.60
N SER A 114 14.58 -5.82 10.97
CA SER A 114 13.39 -6.36 11.63
C SER A 114 12.75 -7.45 10.80
N VAL A 115 12.08 -8.40 11.45
CA VAL A 115 11.25 -9.39 10.76
C VAL A 115 9.88 -8.82 10.54
N ALA A 116 9.43 -8.80 9.29
CA ALA A 116 8.10 -8.35 8.93
C ALA A 116 7.09 -9.48 8.90
N ASN A 117 5.86 -9.15 9.24
CA ASN A 117 4.69 -9.98 8.98
C ASN A 117 3.99 -9.49 7.72
N MET A 118 3.60 -10.41 6.84
CA MET A 118 2.68 -10.09 5.75
C MET A 118 1.30 -9.84 6.34
N ILE A 119 0.74 -8.68 6.06
CA ILE A 119 -0.58 -8.28 6.55
C ILE A 119 -1.65 -8.70 5.56
N ASN A 120 -1.50 -8.29 4.31
CA ASN A 120 -2.41 -8.61 3.24
C ASN A 120 -1.74 -8.34 1.88
N TYR A 121 -2.32 -8.83 0.78
CA TYR A 121 -1.75 -8.63 -0.55
C TYR A 121 -2.81 -8.74 -1.64
N ASP A 122 -2.52 -8.15 -2.79
CA ASP A 122 -3.27 -8.29 -4.02
C ASP A 122 -2.37 -8.80 -5.15
N PRO A 123 -2.55 -10.05 -5.60
CA PRO A 123 -1.74 -10.62 -6.68
C PRO A 123 -2.04 -10.01 -8.05
N GLU A 124 -3.23 -9.43 -8.25
CA GLU A 124 -3.63 -8.86 -9.53
C GLU A 124 -2.84 -7.59 -9.83
N THR A 125 -2.73 -6.71 -8.87
CA THR A 125 -1.90 -5.50 -8.97
C THR A 125 -0.45 -5.73 -8.56
N ASP A 126 -0.11 -6.93 -8.05
CA ASP A 126 1.21 -7.27 -7.53
C ASP A 126 1.65 -6.35 -6.37
N LEU A 127 0.74 -6.03 -5.46
CA LEU A 127 1.01 -5.21 -4.29
C LEU A 127 0.83 -6.02 -3.00
N ALA A 128 1.66 -5.73 -2.00
CA ALA A 128 1.58 -6.31 -0.67
C ALA A 128 1.78 -5.27 0.41
N LEU A 129 1.04 -5.45 1.50
CA LEU A 129 1.18 -4.72 2.75
C LEU A 129 1.89 -5.61 3.77
N ILE A 130 3.04 -5.17 4.25
CA ILE A 130 3.78 -5.83 5.32
C ILE A 130 3.94 -4.90 6.51
N LYS A 131 4.20 -5.47 7.70
CA LYS A 131 4.40 -4.68 8.92
C LYS A 131 5.62 -5.16 9.69
N ILE A 132 6.46 -4.24 10.12
CA ILE A 132 7.53 -4.47 11.08
C ILE A 132 7.11 -3.98 12.48
N PRO A 133 7.52 -4.68 13.56
CA PRO A 133 7.40 -4.15 14.90
C PRO A 133 8.33 -2.94 15.06
N THR A 134 7.83 -1.88 15.69
CA THR A 134 8.63 -0.70 16.01
C THR A 134 8.23 -0.12 17.36
N THR A 135 9.19 0.44 18.08
CA THR A 135 8.99 1.15 19.34
C THR A 135 9.14 2.67 19.18
N ARG A 136 9.42 3.13 17.96
CA ARG A 136 9.59 4.53 17.60
C ARG A 136 8.79 4.84 16.33
N ASP A 137 8.45 6.09 16.15
CA ASP A 137 7.88 6.55 14.88
C ASP A 137 8.92 6.43 13.76
N LEU A 138 8.53 5.82 12.65
CA LEU A 138 9.37 5.69 11.48
C LEU A 138 9.13 6.84 10.49
N PRO A 139 10.14 7.21 9.68
CA PRO A 139 9.96 8.12 8.56
C PRO A 139 8.93 7.57 7.58
N VAL A 140 8.02 8.44 7.12
CA VAL A 140 6.98 8.09 6.14
C VAL A 140 7.27 8.79 4.83
N ILE A 141 7.06 8.09 3.72
CA ILE A 141 7.24 8.64 2.39
C ILE A 141 6.22 9.75 2.11
N VAL A 142 6.64 10.74 1.35
CA VAL A 142 5.70 11.76 0.84
C VAL A 142 5.06 11.23 -0.44
N VAL A 143 3.74 11.18 -0.45
CA VAL A 143 2.97 10.71 -1.60
C VAL A 143 2.68 11.87 -2.53
N GLY A 144 2.97 11.67 -3.82
CA GLY A 144 2.64 12.59 -4.91
C GLY A 144 1.32 12.18 -5.60
N ARG A 145 1.28 12.43 -6.91
CA ARG A 145 0.11 12.16 -7.77
C ARG A 145 0.56 11.47 -9.05
N SER A 146 -0.28 10.60 -9.59
CA SER A 146 -0.02 9.93 -10.87
C SER A 146 -1.06 10.23 -11.96
N ASP A 147 -2.09 11.01 -11.65
CA ASP A 147 -3.17 11.34 -12.57
C ASP A 147 -2.87 12.52 -13.52
N ASN A 148 -1.83 13.30 -13.23
CA ASN A 148 -1.43 14.50 -14.00
C ASN A 148 -0.01 14.42 -14.57
N LEU A 149 0.58 13.23 -14.63
CA LEU A 149 1.93 13.03 -15.12
C LEU A 149 2.07 13.38 -16.61
N LEU A 150 3.22 13.95 -16.97
CA LEU A 150 3.54 14.31 -18.33
C LEU A 150 4.71 13.46 -18.87
N ARG A 151 4.63 13.04 -20.11
CA ARG A 151 5.78 12.39 -20.77
C ARG A 151 6.95 13.36 -20.86
N GLY A 152 8.12 12.91 -20.48
CA GLY A 152 9.33 13.72 -20.41
C GLY A 152 9.66 14.26 -19.02
N GLU A 153 8.75 14.14 -18.02
CA GLU A 153 9.08 14.48 -16.64
C GLU A 153 10.24 13.63 -16.12
N THR A 154 11.14 14.26 -15.38
CA THR A 154 12.26 13.56 -14.73
C THR A 154 11.73 12.71 -13.59
N VAL A 155 12.14 11.45 -13.56
CA VAL A 155 11.80 10.51 -12.49
C VAL A 155 13.06 9.86 -11.91
N ILE A 156 12.95 9.47 -10.65
CA ILE A 156 14.03 8.89 -9.86
C ILE A 156 13.51 7.58 -9.28
N ALA A 157 14.14 6.46 -9.61
CA ALA A 157 13.86 5.18 -8.99
C ALA A 157 14.89 4.88 -7.91
N ILE A 158 14.43 4.49 -6.73
CA ILE A 158 15.26 4.07 -5.61
C ILE A 158 14.99 2.60 -5.31
N GLY A 159 16.06 1.84 -5.08
CA GLY A 159 15.98 0.46 -4.64
C GLY A 159 17.30 -0.05 -4.12
N ASN A 160 17.30 -1.27 -3.60
CA ASN A 160 18.51 -1.89 -3.06
C ASN A 160 18.72 -3.30 -3.63
N PRO A 161 19.23 -3.40 -4.87
CA PRO A 161 19.34 -4.69 -5.59
C PRO A 161 20.27 -5.72 -4.93
N PHE A 162 21.15 -5.30 -4.00
CA PHE A 162 22.16 -6.18 -3.43
C PHE A 162 22.24 -6.14 -1.88
N GLY A 163 21.34 -5.40 -1.22
CA GLY A 163 21.30 -5.33 0.25
C GLY A 163 22.43 -4.48 0.88
N TYR A 164 23.28 -3.83 0.10
CA TYR A 164 24.40 -3.07 0.64
C TYR A 164 24.13 -1.58 0.84
N GLN A 165 23.53 -0.94 -0.17
CA GLN A 165 23.12 0.47 -0.15
C GLN A 165 22.05 0.71 -1.21
N ASN A 166 21.24 1.74 -1.01
CA ASN A 166 20.25 2.14 -2.00
C ASN A 166 20.95 2.50 -3.33
N THR A 167 20.47 1.91 -4.40
CA THR A 167 20.86 2.26 -5.77
C THR A 167 19.82 3.22 -6.32
N VAL A 168 20.29 4.29 -6.93
CA VAL A 168 19.44 5.32 -7.54
C VAL A 168 19.64 5.30 -9.04
N THR A 169 18.55 5.27 -9.78
CA THR A 169 18.55 5.47 -11.23
C THR A 169 17.64 6.64 -11.59
N VAL A 170 18.02 7.39 -12.62
CA VAL A 170 17.29 8.58 -13.07
C VAL A 170 16.90 8.40 -14.53
N GLY A 171 15.70 8.78 -14.84
CA GLY A 171 15.17 8.73 -16.20
C GLY A 171 14.04 9.73 -16.40
N ILE A 172 13.18 9.45 -17.36
CA ILE A 172 11.99 10.23 -17.65
C ILE A 172 10.76 9.31 -17.77
N ILE A 173 9.59 9.88 -17.66
CA ILE A 173 8.34 9.20 -18.06
C ILE A 173 8.36 9.07 -19.59
N SER A 174 8.46 7.82 -20.05
CA SER A 174 8.51 7.50 -21.49
C SER A 174 7.09 7.37 -22.08
N ALA A 175 6.18 6.77 -21.33
CA ALA A 175 4.77 6.62 -21.70
C ALA A 175 3.90 6.41 -20.45
N LEU A 176 2.60 6.59 -20.64
CA LEU A 176 1.56 6.34 -19.62
C LEU A 176 0.56 5.32 -20.16
N HIS A 177 -0.25 4.76 -19.25
CA HIS A 177 -1.35 3.83 -19.57
C HIS A 177 -0.86 2.60 -20.37
N ARG A 178 0.17 1.89 -19.84
CA ARG A 178 0.70 0.69 -20.46
C ARG A 178 0.14 -0.57 -19.84
N ASP A 179 -0.47 -1.40 -20.71
CA ASP A 179 -0.90 -2.74 -20.35
C ASP A 179 0.15 -3.74 -20.79
N ILE A 180 0.68 -4.51 -19.84
CA ILE A 180 1.80 -5.43 -20.07
C ILE A 180 1.40 -6.85 -19.68
N PRO A 181 1.28 -7.78 -20.65
CA PRO A 181 1.08 -9.19 -20.32
C PRO A 181 2.37 -9.76 -19.69
N VAL A 182 2.24 -10.42 -18.56
CA VAL A 182 3.35 -11.08 -17.84
C VAL A 182 3.42 -12.55 -18.23
N ASN A 183 2.28 -13.21 -18.25
CA ASN A 183 2.11 -14.60 -18.69
C ASN A 183 0.68 -14.79 -19.23
N GLY A 184 0.32 -16.01 -19.61
CA GLY A 184 -1.00 -16.27 -20.22
C GLY A 184 -2.22 -15.99 -19.34
N THR A 185 -2.02 -15.67 -18.05
CA THR A 185 -3.10 -15.45 -17.07
C THR A 185 -2.97 -14.15 -16.29
N GLN A 186 -1.80 -13.50 -16.31
CA GLN A 186 -1.51 -12.28 -15.56
C GLN A 186 -1.13 -11.14 -16.49
N GLN A 187 -1.73 -9.97 -16.27
CA GLN A 187 -1.46 -8.74 -16.99
C GLN A 187 -1.41 -7.59 -15.99
N TYR A 188 -0.40 -6.74 -16.10
CA TYR A 188 -0.42 -5.45 -15.43
C TYR A 188 -1.13 -4.42 -16.31
N ASN A 189 -2.01 -3.64 -15.71
CA ASN A 189 -2.79 -2.62 -16.41
C ASN A 189 -2.35 -1.22 -15.98
N ASP A 190 -2.46 -0.26 -16.88
CA ASP A 190 -2.30 1.17 -16.61
C ASP A 190 -0.93 1.59 -16.06
N LEU A 191 0.16 0.89 -16.42
CA LEU A 191 1.49 1.18 -15.88
C LEU A 191 2.09 2.49 -16.42
N ILE A 192 2.91 3.15 -15.59
CA ILE A 192 3.85 4.20 -15.99
C ILE A 192 5.07 3.50 -16.60
N GLN A 193 5.44 3.89 -17.83
CA GLN A 193 6.67 3.46 -18.47
C GLN A 193 7.76 4.51 -18.30
N THR A 194 8.95 4.09 -17.88
CA THR A 194 10.14 4.95 -17.73
C THR A 194 11.36 4.32 -18.38
N ASN A 195 12.36 5.15 -18.70
CA ASN A 195 13.70 4.69 -19.11
C ASN A 195 14.71 4.70 -17.94
N ALA A 196 14.29 5.05 -16.72
CA ALA A 196 15.08 4.75 -15.52
C ALA A 196 15.28 3.24 -15.42
N ASP A 197 16.48 2.81 -15.10
CA ASP A 197 16.80 1.38 -15.01
C ASP A 197 16.07 0.75 -13.81
N ILE A 198 15.07 -0.11 -14.08
CA ILE A 198 14.37 -0.92 -13.11
C ILE A 198 14.85 -2.36 -13.25
N ASN A 199 15.57 -2.83 -12.25
CA ASN A 199 16.15 -4.16 -12.19
C ASN A 199 15.63 -4.93 -10.97
N PRO A 200 15.79 -6.27 -10.92
CA PRO A 200 15.55 -7.04 -9.70
C PRO A 200 16.26 -6.40 -8.50
N GLY A 201 15.51 -6.11 -7.45
CA GLY A 201 15.94 -5.35 -6.28
C GLY A 201 15.35 -3.95 -6.19
N ASN A 202 14.98 -3.29 -7.29
CA ASN A 202 14.21 -2.05 -7.27
C ASN A 202 12.70 -2.29 -7.21
N SER A 203 12.24 -3.52 -7.47
CA SER A 203 10.82 -3.91 -7.33
C SER A 203 10.29 -3.60 -5.93
N GLY A 204 9.11 -2.99 -5.86
CA GLY A 204 8.46 -2.55 -4.63
C GLY A 204 9.00 -1.22 -4.08
N GLY A 205 10.07 -0.68 -4.64
CA GLY A 205 10.61 0.63 -4.33
C GLY A 205 9.85 1.76 -5.02
N PRO A 206 10.09 3.01 -4.60
CA PRO A 206 9.41 4.17 -5.15
C PRO A 206 9.96 4.59 -6.51
N LEU A 207 9.07 5.02 -7.41
CA LEU A 207 9.34 5.94 -8.48
C LEU A 207 8.96 7.34 -8.00
N LEU A 208 9.93 8.26 -7.96
CA LEU A 208 9.75 9.62 -7.44
C LEU A 208 9.69 10.65 -8.56
N ASN A 209 8.99 11.75 -8.31
CA ASN A 209 9.14 12.99 -9.06
C ASN A 209 10.37 13.78 -8.56
N ILE A 210 10.61 14.93 -9.17
CA ILE A 210 11.77 15.79 -8.83
C ILE A 210 11.63 16.46 -7.46
N GLU A 211 10.45 16.53 -6.88
CA GLU A 211 10.14 17.03 -5.54
C GLU A 211 10.35 15.96 -4.45
N GLY A 212 10.72 14.72 -4.85
CA GLY A 212 10.93 13.58 -3.95
C GLY A 212 9.62 12.98 -3.42
N GLU A 213 8.55 13.08 -4.18
CA GLU A 213 7.26 12.50 -3.90
C GLU A 213 7.07 11.22 -4.72
N VAL A 214 6.46 10.20 -4.13
CA VAL A 214 6.18 8.94 -4.83
C VAL A 214 5.04 9.14 -5.81
N ILE A 215 5.31 8.85 -7.08
CA ILE A 215 4.35 8.85 -8.18
C ILE A 215 4.02 7.45 -8.68
N GLY A 216 4.79 6.45 -8.25
CA GLY A 216 4.55 5.04 -8.59
C GLY A 216 5.38 4.07 -7.76
N ILE A 217 5.03 2.79 -7.83
CA ILE A 217 5.77 1.67 -7.23
C ILE A 217 6.43 0.88 -8.35
N ASN A 218 7.75 0.78 -8.33
CA ASN A 218 8.54 0.12 -9.37
C ASN A 218 8.19 -1.38 -9.47
N VAL A 219 8.05 -1.87 -10.70
CA VAL A 219 7.84 -3.28 -11.02
C VAL A 219 8.88 -3.73 -12.03
N ALA A 220 9.70 -4.72 -11.67
CA ALA A 220 10.64 -5.34 -12.60
C ALA A 220 9.91 -6.35 -13.49
N VAL A 221 9.52 -5.94 -14.69
CA VAL A 221 8.91 -6.80 -15.70
C VAL A 221 9.99 -7.27 -16.68
N ARG A 222 10.11 -8.57 -16.91
CA ARG A 222 11.01 -9.12 -17.92
C ARG A 222 10.48 -8.85 -19.33
N VAL A 223 10.78 -7.68 -19.89
CA VAL A 223 10.36 -7.35 -21.27
C VAL A 223 11.46 -7.62 -22.30
N GLY A 224 12.67 -8.01 -21.89
CA GLY A 224 13.77 -8.36 -22.79
C GLY A 224 14.44 -7.19 -23.48
N ALA A 225 14.08 -5.94 -23.20
CA ALA A 225 14.67 -4.73 -23.76
C ALA A 225 15.32 -3.89 -22.65
N GLN A 226 16.55 -3.42 -22.91
CA GLN A 226 17.24 -2.46 -22.04
C GLN A 226 16.56 -1.07 -22.12
N GLY A 227 16.54 -0.33 -21.01
CA GLY A 227 15.98 1.02 -20.95
C GLY A 227 14.45 1.07 -20.97
N ILE A 228 13.77 -0.01 -20.57
CA ILE A 228 12.33 -0.04 -20.37
C ILE A 228 12.05 -0.53 -18.96
N GLY A 229 11.58 0.38 -18.10
CA GLY A 229 11.10 0.12 -16.77
C GLY A 229 9.61 0.44 -16.64
N PHE A 230 8.96 -0.12 -15.63
CA PHE A 230 7.55 0.11 -15.34
C PHE A 230 7.33 0.40 -13.87
N ALA A 231 6.26 1.15 -13.58
CA ALA A 231 5.80 1.37 -12.22
C ALA A 231 4.27 1.36 -12.16
N ILE A 232 3.71 0.81 -11.09
CA ILE A 232 2.29 0.90 -10.76
C ILE A 232 2.02 2.34 -10.34
N PRO A 233 1.03 3.05 -10.94
CA PRO A 233 0.69 4.41 -10.54
C PRO A 233 0.38 4.50 -9.04
N ILE A 234 0.85 5.57 -8.39
CA ILE A 234 0.64 5.72 -6.94
C ILE A 234 -0.83 5.80 -6.56
N ASP A 235 -1.65 6.41 -7.42
CA ASP A 235 -3.08 6.54 -7.14
C ASP A 235 -3.77 5.17 -7.10
N THR A 236 -3.41 4.25 -8.01
CA THR A 236 -3.85 2.86 -7.99
C THR A 236 -3.34 2.15 -6.74
N ALA A 237 -2.06 2.34 -6.41
CA ALA A 237 -1.46 1.71 -5.24
C ALA A 237 -2.13 2.15 -3.92
N LEU A 238 -2.52 3.43 -3.80
CA LEU A 238 -3.23 3.95 -2.61
C LEU A 238 -4.61 3.33 -2.43
N GLU A 239 -5.37 3.16 -3.51
CA GLU A 239 -6.70 2.53 -3.44
C GLU A 239 -6.59 1.05 -3.05
N VAL A 240 -5.69 0.31 -3.68
CA VAL A 240 -5.44 -1.09 -3.32
C VAL A 240 -4.98 -1.21 -1.86
N MET A 241 -4.05 -0.36 -1.42
CA MET A 241 -3.59 -0.38 -0.02
C MET A 241 -4.71 -0.03 0.95
N ALA A 242 -5.61 0.90 0.60
CA ALA A 242 -6.78 1.21 1.43
C ALA A 242 -7.68 -0.02 1.61
N ASP A 243 -7.92 -0.79 0.54
CA ASP A 243 -8.66 -2.04 0.60
C ASP A 243 -7.96 -3.09 1.48
N LEU A 244 -6.64 -3.25 1.32
CA LEU A 244 -5.86 -4.21 2.09
C LEU A 244 -5.82 -3.84 3.59
N VAL A 245 -5.73 -2.56 3.93
CA VAL A 245 -5.80 -2.05 5.31
C VAL A 245 -7.19 -2.24 5.89
N ALA A 246 -8.24 -1.87 5.15
CA ALA A 246 -9.62 -2.03 5.58
C ALA A 246 -9.96 -3.51 5.87
N ALA A 247 -9.49 -4.43 5.04
CA ALA A 247 -9.65 -5.86 5.23
C ALA A 247 -8.88 -6.41 6.44
N HIS A 248 -7.81 -5.77 6.87
CA HIS A 248 -7.01 -6.16 8.05
C HIS A 248 -7.56 -5.57 9.35
N ARG A 249 -8.32 -4.51 9.30
CA ARG A 249 -8.81 -3.78 10.46
C ARG A 249 -9.78 -4.62 11.29
N GLU A 250 -9.58 -4.67 12.61
CA GLU A 250 -10.52 -5.29 13.56
C GLU A 250 -11.74 -4.40 13.86
N ALA A 251 -11.61 -3.12 13.57
CA ALA A 251 -12.71 -2.18 13.67
C ALA A 251 -13.80 -2.54 12.67
N GLY A 252 -15.05 -2.46 13.10
CA GLY A 252 -16.21 -2.56 12.23
C GLY A 252 -16.17 -1.54 11.09
N THR A 253 -17.14 -1.62 10.20
CA THR A 253 -17.21 -0.70 9.05
C THR A 253 -17.67 0.69 9.48
N HIS A 254 -17.10 1.73 8.90
CA HIS A 254 -17.60 3.10 9.04
C HIS A 254 -18.82 3.36 8.15
N GLY A 255 -19.12 2.46 7.17
CA GLY A 255 -20.29 2.52 6.29
C GLY A 255 -20.32 3.74 5.36
N LEU A 256 -19.20 4.35 5.09
CA LEU A 256 -19.06 5.43 4.12
C LEU A 256 -18.33 4.91 2.89
N THR A 257 -18.80 5.30 1.71
CA THR A 257 -18.04 5.15 0.47
C THR A 257 -17.53 6.50 0.02
N PHE A 258 -16.38 6.51 -0.65
CA PHE A 258 -15.71 7.72 -1.01
C PHE A 258 -15.43 7.80 -2.51
N SER A 259 -15.29 9.02 -2.99
CA SER A 259 -14.63 9.32 -4.26
C SER A 259 -13.47 10.26 -4.00
N ARG A 260 -12.47 10.15 -4.82
CA ARG A 260 -11.37 11.08 -4.85
C ARG A 260 -11.71 12.24 -5.77
N LYS A 261 -11.55 13.46 -5.31
CA LYS A 261 -11.61 14.68 -6.12
C LYS A 261 -10.25 15.34 -6.12
N LEU A 262 -9.78 15.69 -7.28
CA LEU A 262 -8.50 16.34 -7.49
C LEU A 262 -8.72 17.82 -7.75
N ASN A 263 -7.91 18.67 -7.14
CA ASN A 263 -7.87 20.10 -7.39
C ASN A 263 -6.41 20.60 -7.41
N GLU A 264 -6.21 21.89 -7.62
CA GLU A 264 -4.88 22.52 -7.65
C GLU A 264 -4.12 22.35 -6.34
N ASN A 265 -4.80 22.16 -5.20
CA ASN A 265 -4.23 22.01 -3.87
C ASN A 265 -4.00 20.53 -3.48
N GLY A 266 -4.26 19.58 -4.36
CA GLY A 266 -4.03 18.16 -4.12
C GLY A 266 -5.30 17.29 -4.20
N SER A 267 -5.21 16.11 -3.57
CA SER A 267 -6.29 15.13 -3.48
C SER A 267 -7.23 15.46 -2.33
N GLN A 268 -8.53 15.27 -2.55
CA GLN A 268 -9.59 15.44 -1.56
C GLN A 268 -10.42 14.17 -1.50
N LEU A 269 -10.79 13.74 -0.30
CA LEU A 269 -11.64 12.60 -0.05
C LEU A 269 -13.10 13.08 0.09
N ILE A 270 -13.96 12.70 -0.84
CA ILE A 270 -15.37 13.13 -0.89
C ILE A 270 -16.27 11.95 -0.57
N VAL A 271 -17.21 12.12 0.34
CA VAL A 271 -18.24 11.13 0.66
C VAL A 271 -19.15 10.95 -0.56
N ARG A 272 -19.29 9.72 -1.03
CA ARG A 272 -20.26 9.34 -2.10
C ARG A 272 -21.56 8.88 -1.52
N GLU A 273 -21.49 7.93 -0.61
CA GLU A 273 -22.66 7.31 0.00
C GLU A 273 -22.41 7.03 1.49
N SER A 274 -23.46 7.09 2.27
CA SER A 274 -23.48 6.64 3.65
C SER A 274 -24.49 5.50 3.76
N THR A 275 -24.00 4.28 4.02
CA THR A 275 -24.89 3.11 4.20
C THR A 275 -25.42 3.07 5.62
N ASP A 276 -26.73 2.80 5.78
CA ASP A 276 -27.36 2.75 7.07
C ASP A 276 -27.09 1.40 7.78
N ASN A 277 -26.08 1.36 8.66
CA ASN A 277 -25.78 0.19 9.49
C ASN A 277 -26.29 0.40 10.94
N GLY A 278 -27.37 1.14 11.11
CA GLY A 278 -28.07 1.25 12.42
C GLY A 278 -27.55 2.32 13.38
N SER A 279 -26.62 3.18 13.01
CA SER A 279 -26.21 4.31 13.84
C SER A 279 -27.05 5.56 13.53
N SER A 280 -27.69 6.11 14.56
CA SER A 280 -28.61 7.26 14.46
C SER A 280 -27.96 8.57 13.97
N HIS A 281 -26.62 8.64 13.91
CA HIS A 281 -25.87 9.85 13.58
C HIS A 281 -25.48 9.98 12.10
N ARG A 282 -25.77 8.99 11.26
CA ARG A 282 -25.37 8.96 9.85
C ARG A 282 -26.16 9.88 8.92
N ARG A 283 -27.36 10.34 9.35
CA ARG A 283 -28.14 11.33 8.56
C ARG A 283 -27.47 12.69 8.47
N GLU A 284 -26.43 12.91 9.28
CA GLU A 284 -25.70 14.18 9.31
C GLU A 284 -24.62 14.26 8.24
N ILE A 285 -23.97 13.12 7.85
CA ILE A 285 -22.97 13.06 6.79
C ILE A 285 -23.69 12.84 5.46
N GLN A 286 -23.39 13.71 4.49
CA GLN A 286 -24.08 13.72 3.19
C GLN A 286 -23.10 13.43 2.04
N SER A 287 -23.65 12.94 0.94
CA SER A 287 -22.91 12.86 -0.32
C SER A 287 -22.44 14.26 -0.73
N GLY A 288 -21.17 14.37 -1.08
CA GLY A 288 -20.52 15.64 -1.42
C GLY A 288 -19.71 16.26 -0.27
N ASP A 289 -19.87 15.80 0.97
CA ASP A 289 -19.03 16.25 2.09
C ASP A 289 -17.57 15.91 1.82
N ARG A 290 -16.67 16.87 2.07
CA ARG A 290 -15.22 16.67 1.99
C ARG A 290 -14.67 16.29 3.34
N VAL A 291 -14.08 15.11 3.46
CA VAL A 291 -13.43 14.67 4.71
C VAL A 291 -12.10 15.41 4.87
N GLU A 292 -11.95 16.16 5.95
CA GLU A 292 -10.75 16.92 6.29
C GLU A 292 -9.84 16.18 7.25
N SER A 293 -10.44 15.56 8.27
CA SER A 293 -9.68 14.82 9.27
C SER A 293 -10.50 13.72 9.94
N VAL A 294 -9.77 12.72 10.44
CA VAL A 294 -10.26 11.63 11.28
C VAL A 294 -9.47 11.66 12.57
N GLU A 295 -10.15 11.72 13.73
CA GLU A 295 -9.50 11.84 15.05
C GLU A 295 -8.48 12.99 15.12
N GLY A 296 -8.74 14.08 14.42
CA GLY A 296 -7.83 15.22 14.32
C GLY A 296 -6.64 15.04 13.38
N GLN A 297 -6.46 13.88 12.78
CA GLN A 297 -5.45 13.63 11.74
C GLN A 297 -6.01 14.01 10.38
N VAL A 298 -5.31 14.90 9.67
CA VAL A 298 -5.68 15.30 8.31
C VAL A 298 -5.60 14.10 7.38
N VAL A 299 -6.65 13.88 6.58
CA VAL A 299 -6.73 12.81 5.59
C VAL A 299 -6.99 13.39 4.21
N ARG A 300 -6.22 12.95 3.21
CA ARG A 300 -6.29 13.43 1.82
C ARG A 300 -6.75 12.34 0.85
N ASN A 301 -6.66 11.10 1.27
CA ASN A 301 -7.03 9.92 0.51
C ASN A 301 -7.60 8.84 1.42
N ARG A 302 -8.16 7.80 0.80
CA ARG A 302 -8.80 6.70 1.51
C ARG A 302 -7.81 5.92 2.37
N LEU A 303 -6.58 5.71 1.91
CA LEU A 303 -5.56 4.99 2.69
C LEU A 303 -5.25 5.70 4.02
N GLU A 304 -5.08 7.03 4.01
CA GLU A 304 -4.85 7.80 5.23
C GLU A 304 -6.03 7.68 6.22
N LEU A 305 -7.27 7.64 5.71
CA LEU A 305 -8.46 7.39 6.53
C LEU A 305 -8.43 5.98 7.14
N GLU A 306 -8.19 4.94 6.34
CA GLU A 306 -8.16 3.56 6.83
C GLU A 306 -7.02 3.33 7.83
N LEU A 307 -5.85 3.95 7.60
CA LEU A 307 -4.74 3.93 8.55
C LEU A 307 -5.08 4.63 9.87
N ALA A 308 -5.81 5.75 9.84
CA ALA A 308 -6.26 6.42 11.06
C ALA A 308 -7.23 5.58 11.91
N LEU A 309 -7.89 4.61 11.28
CA LEU A 309 -8.85 3.72 11.94
C LEU A 309 -8.25 2.39 12.42
N LEU A 310 -6.97 2.10 12.16
CA LEU A 310 -6.35 0.79 12.45
C LEU A 310 -6.40 0.38 13.92
N ASP A 311 -6.28 1.35 14.84
CA ASP A 311 -6.26 1.09 16.28
C ASP A 311 -7.66 1.20 16.92
N LYS A 312 -8.71 1.26 16.11
CA LYS A 312 -10.11 1.33 16.56
C LYS A 312 -10.74 -0.06 16.55
N HIS A 313 -11.76 -0.23 17.42
CA HIS A 313 -12.49 -1.46 17.56
C HIS A 313 -13.97 -1.26 17.23
N GLU A 314 -14.67 -2.36 17.03
CA GLU A 314 -16.12 -2.38 16.88
C GLU A 314 -16.80 -1.65 18.04
N GLY A 315 -17.71 -0.75 17.72
CA GLY A 315 -18.44 0.03 18.72
C GLY A 315 -17.77 1.33 19.14
N ASP A 316 -16.49 1.55 18.75
CA ASP A 316 -15.82 2.83 19.01
C ASP A 316 -16.49 3.96 18.25
N SER A 317 -16.49 5.14 18.88
CA SER A 317 -16.92 6.37 18.24
C SER A 317 -15.71 7.10 17.66
N VAL A 318 -15.78 7.46 16.39
CA VAL A 318 -14.71 8.14 15.65
C VAL A 318 -15.19 9.54 15.26
N GLN A 319 -14.33 10.55 15.50
CA GLN A 319 -14.61 11.93 15.13
C GLN A 319 -14.12 12.18 13.68
N LEU A 320 -15.08 12.52 12.80
CA LEU A 320 -14.78 13.01 11.45
C LEU A 320 -15.04 14.52 11.40
N ALA A 321 -14.09 15.27 10.86
CA ALA A 321 -14.34 16.64 10.46
C ALA A 321 -14.54 16.66 8.95
N CYS A 322 -15.70 17.15 8.52
CA CYS A 322 -16.07 17.29 7.11
C CYS A 322 -16.32 18.76 6.78
N GLU A 323 -15.95 19.17 5.57
CA GLU A 323 -16.34 20.48 5.04
C GLU A 323 -17.53 20.33 4.11
N ARG A 324 -18.53 21.19 4.32
CA ARG A 324 -19.71 21.36 3.47
C ARG A 324 -19.98 22.85 3.28
N ASP A 325 -20.06 23.32 2.04
CA ASP A 325 -20.33 24.73 1.69
C ASP A 325 -19.40 25.74 2.41
N GLY A 326 -18.11 25.37 2.57
CA GLY A 326 -17.10 26.20 3.22
C GLY A 326 -17.15 26.18 4.77
N MET A 327 -18.05 25.39 5.37
CA MET A 327 -18.15 25.22 6.82
C MET A 327 -17.61 23.87 7.27
N LEU A 328 -16.78 23.90 8.32
CA LEU A 328 -16.28 22.68 8.95
C LEU A 328 -17.32 22.14 9.94
N ILE A 329 -17.74 20.90 9.75
CA ILE A 329 -18.75 20.20 10.56
C ILE A 329 -18.09 18.97 11.18
N ALA A 330 -18.17 18.85 12.50
CA ALA A 330 -17.69 17.66 13.21
C ALA A 330 -18.81 16.62 13.33
N HIS A 331 -18.52 15.40 12.92
CA HIS A 331 -19.42 14.26 13.03
C HIS A 331 -18.81 13.18 13.92
N SER A 332 -19.62 12.57 14.77
CA SER A 332 -19.26 11.39 15.52
C SER A 332 -19.90 10.17 14.86
N ILE A 333 -19.10 9.29 14.27
CA ILE A 333 -19.61 8.03 13.72
C ILE A 333 -19.22 6.88 14.64
N LYS A 334 -20.19 6.01 14.92
CA LYS A 334 -19.92 4.78 15.62
C LYS A 334 -19.51 3.71 14.60
N LEU A 335 -18.36 3.09 14.80
CA LEU A 335 -17.96 1.97 13.96
C LEU A 335 -18.94 0.80 14.20
N ALA A 336 -19.71 0.49 13.17
CA ALA A 336 -20.68 -0.57 13.27
C ALA A 336 -19.95 -1.90 13.15
N GLY A 337 -20.11 -2.74 14.17
CA GLY A 337 -19.86 -4.14 13.99
C GLY A 337 -21.00 -4.74 13.17
N GLY A 338 -20.73 -4.95 11.89
CA GLY A 338 -21.22 -6.21 11.36
C GLY A 338 -20.28 -7.22 11.98
N SER A 339 -20.74 -8.27 12.60
CA SER A 339 -19.81 -9.33 12.89
C SER A 339 -19.31 -9.77 11.53
N VAL A 340 -18.06 -9.39 11.17
CA VAL A 340 -17.40 -9.83 9.92
C VAL A 340 -17.63 -11.33 9.78
N GLU A 341 -17.67 -12.02 10.91
CA GLU A 341 -17.98 -13.43 11.01
C GLU A 341 -19.45 -13.74 10.61
N GLY A 342 -20.43 -13.01 11.10
CA GLY A 342 -21.85 -13.24 10.76
C GLY A 342 -22.18 -12.84 9.33
N ASP A 343 -21.70 -11.71 8.88
CA ASP A 343 -21.96 -11.20 7.52
C ASP A 343 -21.19 -11.99 6.48
N THR A 344 -19.91 -12.33 6.73
CA THR A 344 -19.14 -13.21 5.85
C THR A 344 -19.72 -14.61 5.79
N ASN A 345 -20.14 -15.20 6.92
CA ASN A 345 -20.82 -16.48 6.93
C ASN A 345 -22.15 -16.44 6.21
N ARG A 346 -22.90 -15.33 6.27
CA ARG A 346 -24.12 -15.12 5.49
C ARG A 346 -23.80 -15.09 3.98
N ALA A 347 -22.84 -14.25 3.59
CA ALA A 347 -22.42 -14.15 2.19
C ALA A 347 -21.86 -15.48 1.66
N ALA A 348 -21.03 -16.16 2.44
CA ALA A 348 -20.51 -17.48 2.11
C ALA A 348 -21.61 -18.53 2.00
N TRP A 349 -22.65 -18.49 2.86
CA TRP A 349 -23.80 -19.35 2.78
C TRP A 349 -24.66 -19.09 1.53
N GLU A 350 -24.87 -17.80 1.21
CA GLU A 350 -25.66 -17.41 0.04
C GLU A 350 -24.96 -17.70 -1.28
N GLN A 351 -23.68 -17.35 -1.39
CA GLN A 351 -22.92 -17.42 -2.66
C GLN A 351 -22.25 -18.78 -2.88
N LEU A 352 -21.69 -19.37 -1.84
CA LEU A 352 -20.91 -20.63 -1.93
C LEU A 352 -21.67 -21.83 -1.36
N GLY A 353 -22.55 -21.61 -0.39
CA GLY A 353 -23.27 -22.65 0.32
C GLY A 353 -22.49 -23.28 1.46
N VAL A 354 -21.62 -22.52 2.15
CA VAL A 354 -20.81 -23.01 3.27
C VAL A 354 -20.97 -22.14 4.51
N ARG A 355 -20.90 -22.74 5.71
CA ARG A 355 -20.66 -22.08 6.98
C ARG A 355 -19.24 -22.38 7.44
N LEU A 356 -18.57 -21.36 7.95
CA LEU A 356 -17.14 -21.39 8.18
C LEU A 356 -16.80 -20.99 9.63
N SER A 357 -15.68 -21.52 10.11
CA SER A 357 -15.01 -21.06 11.34
C SER A 357 -13.51 -20.95 11.11
N VAL A 358 -12.90 -19.98 11.77
CA VAL A 358 -11.44 -19.76 11.69
C VAL A 358 -10.70 -20.89 12.39
N VAL A 359 -9.59 -21.33 11.81
CA VAL A 359 -8.67 -22.31 12.42
C VAL A 359 -7.23 -21.83 12.37
N SER A 360 -6.45 -22.23 13.37
CA SER A 360 -5.05 -21.84 13.51
C SER A 360 -4.12 -22.55 12.52
N ASP A 361 -2.89 -22.06 12.42
CA ASP A 361 -1.79 -22.62 11.62
C ASP A 361 -1.57 -24.12 11.86
N SER A 362 -1.69 -24.55 13.12
CA SER A 362 -1.51 -25.97 13.47
C SER A 362 -2.55 -26.90 12.86
N ALA A 363 -3.76 -26.37 12.60
CA ALA A 363 -4.83 -27.15 11.97
C ALA A 363 -4.63 -27.35 10.45
N VAL A 364 -3.86 -26.44 9.82
CA VAL A 364 -3.58 -26.47 8.37
C VAL A 364 -2.20 -27.06 8.02
N ALA A 365 -1.45 -27.54 9.02
CA ALA A 365 -0.14 -28.14 8.81
C ALA A 365 -0.24 -29.37 7.88
N LEU A 366 0.50 -29.31 6.77
CA LEU A 366 0.59 -30.39 5.77
C LEU A 366 1.67 -31.41 6.16
N VAL A 367 1.48 -32.68 5.78
CA VAL A 367 2.47 -33.72 5.99
C VAL A 367 3.48 -33.69 4.86
N GLY A 368 4.76 -33.45 5.20
CA GLY A 368 5.87 -33.52 4.22
C GLY A 368 6.08 -32.27 3.37
N GLU A 369 5.33 -31.20 3.57
CA GLU A 369 5.50 -29.94 2.86
C GLU A 369 6.18 -28.88 3.76
N SER A 370 7.09 -28.08 3.16
CA SER A 370 7.76 -26.95 3.83
C SER A 370 6.91 -25.69 3.87
N TYR A 371 5.88 -25.62 3.03
CA TYR A 371 4.97 -24.48 2.97
C TYR A 371 4.00 -24.51 4.14
N LYS A 372 3.88 -23.39 4.84
CA LYS A 372 2.97 -23.22 5.98
C LYS A 372 1.90 -22.20 5.60
N TYR A 373 0.64 -22.60 5.70
CA TYR A 373 -0.46 -21.65 5.69
C TYR A 373 -0.56 -20.96 7.06
N SER A 374 -0.89 -19.68 7.06
CA SER A 374 -1.07 -18.87 8.28
C SER A 374 -2.48 -18.99 8.87
N GLY A 375 -3.07 -20.19 8.84
CA GLY A 375 -4.46 -20.46 9.24
C GLY A 375 -5.35 -20.81 8.05
N GLY A 376 -6.67 -20.88 8.30
CA GLY A 376 -7.66 -21.20 7.27
C GLY A 376 -9.08 -21.19 7.81
N LEU A 377 -10.03 -21.44 6.92
CA LEU A 377 -11.47 -21.46 7.19
C LEU A 377 -12.01 -22.87 7.12
N ARG A 378 -12.35 -23.46 8.27
CA ARG A 378 -12.96 -24.79 8.34
C ARG A 378 -14.41 -24.72 7.91
N ILE A 379 -14.79 -25.60 7.00
CA ILE A 379 -16.17 -25.81 6.62
C ILE A 379 -16.87 -26.59 7.74
N ASN A 380 -17.88 -25.97 8.36
CA ASN A 380 -18.70 -26.59 9.38
C ASN A 380 -19.95 -27.22 8.79
N GLU A 381 -20.51 -26.61 7.74
CA GLU A 381 -21.74 -27.05 7.08
C GLU A 381 -21.67 -26.73 5.58
N VAL A 382 -22.24 -27.62 4.76
CA VAL A 382 -22.39 -27.45 3.30
C VAL A 382 -23.88 -27.52 2.98
N ARG A 383 -24.39 -26.54 2.26
CA ARG A 383 -25.80 -26.47 1.83
C ARG A 383 -26.01 -27.43 0.65
N PRO A 384 -26.97 -28.37 0.74
CA PRO A 384 -27.28 -29.28 -0.35
C PRO A 384 -27.64 -28.52 -1.65
N GLY A 385 -27.13 -28.99 -2.78
CA GLY A 385 -27.34 -28.42 -4.12
C GLY A 385 -26.56 -27.12 -4.40
N SER A 386 -25.79 -26.59 -3.43
CA SER A 386 -24.98 -25.39 -3.58
C SER A 386 -23.76 -25.60 -4.49
N PRO A 387 -23.04 -24.51 -4.87
CA PRO A 387 -21.75 -24.64 -5.54
C PRO A 387 -20.75 -25.52 -4.79
N ALA A 388 -20.67 -25.37 -3.46
CA ALA A 388 -19.79 -26.18 -2.63
C ALA A 388 -20.14 -27.67 -2.63
N ASP A 389 -21.44 -28.00 -2.57
CA ASP A 389 -21.91 -29.39 -2.64
C ASP A 389 -21.62 -30.02 -4.02
N LYS A 390 -21.90 -29.30 -5.11
CA LYS A 390 -21.55 -29.71 -6.48
C LYS A 390 -20.05 -29.95 -6.66
N ALA A 391 -19.23 -29.13 -5.98
CA ALA A 391 -17.77 -29.25 -5.97
C ALA A 391 -17.26 -30.32 -4.98
N ARG A 392 -18.15 -31.03 -4.27
CA ARG A 392 -17.84 -32.11 -3.30
C ARG A 392 -17.01 -31.62 -2.11
N LEU A 393 -17.25 -30.39 -1.69
CA LEU A 393 -16.75 -29.91 -0.40
C LEU A 393 -17.54 -30.60 0.73
N ALA A 394 -16.86 -30.82 1.84
CA ALA A 394 -17.45 -31.52 2.98
C ALA A 394 -17.14 -30.82 4.31
N PRO A 395 -17.98 -30.96 5.34
CA PRO A 395 -17.63 -30.56 6.68
C PRO A 395 -16.30 -31.14 7.12
N GLY A 396 -15.44 -30.30 7.72
CA GLY A 396 -14.08 -30.64 8.12
C GLY A 396 -12.99 -30.27 7.09
N ASP A 397 -13.34 -29.94 5.85
CA ASP A 397 -12.40 -29.31 4.92
C ASP A 397 -11.99 -27.94 5.43
N ILE A 398 -10.76 -27.53 5.15
CA ILE A 398 -10.27 -26.21 5.52
C ILE A 398 -9.89 -25.47 4.24
N ILE A 399 -10.56 -24.37 3.95
CA ILE A 399 -10.22 -23.47 2.86
C ILE A 399 -9.00 -22.66 3.30
N VAL A 400 -7.90 -22.75 2.57
CA VAL A 400 -6.64 -22.05 2.86
C VAL A 400 -6.31 -21.00 1.82
N GLY A 401 -7.06 -20.99 0.71
CA GLY A 401 -6.95 -19.98 -0.34
C GLY A 401 -8.04 -20.09 -1.39
N VAL A 402 -8.33 -18.97 -2.05
CA VAL A 402 -9.26 -18.85 -3.17
C VAL A 402 -8.57 -18.05 -4.25
N MET A 403 -8.51 -18.56 -5.48
CA MET A 403 -7.69 -18.04 -6.57
C MET A 403 -6.23 -17.94 -6.12
N ASP A 404 -5.69 -16.71 -6.08
CA ASP A 404 -4.32 -16.45 -5.66
C ASP A 404 -4.23 -15.83 -4.25
N TRP A 405 -5.37 -15.75 -3.53
CA TRP A 405 -5.46 -15.17 -2.19
C TRP A 405 -5.56 -16.24 -1.10
N GLN A 406 -4.76 -16.07 -0.05
CA GLN A 406 -4.92 -16.89 1.16
C GLN A 406 -6.16 -16.46 1.96
N THR A 407 -6.74 -17.42 2.69
CA THR A 407 -7.93 -17.20 3.53
C THR A 407 -7.66 -17.60 4.99
N PRO A 408 -6.69 -16.98 5.68
CA PRO A 408 -6.41 -17.29 7.07
C PRO A 408 -7.57 -16.94 8.00
N GLU A 409 -8.38 -15.95 7.66
CA GLU A 409 -9.50 -15.44 8.47
C GLU A 409 -10.71 -15.09 7.61
N LEU A 410 -11.88 -14.98 8.23
CA LEU A 410 -13.15 -14.68 7.54
C LEU A 410 -13.12 -13.33 6.82
N ARG A 411 -12.44 -12.33 7.35
CA ARG A 411 -12.32 -11.02 6.68
C ARG A 411 -11.63 -11.10 5.32
N HIS A 412 -10.67 -12.02 5.14
CA HIS A 412 -10.03 -12.26 3.85
C HIS A 412 -11.01 -12.83 2.83
N LEU A 413 -11.84 -13.77 3.27
CA LEU A 413 -12.89 -14.30 2.41
C LEU A 413 -13.96 -13.23 2.09
N ALA A 414 -14.32 -12.38 3.07
CA ALA A 414 -15.25 -11.27 2.85
C ALA A 414 -14.76 -10.37 1.72
N TRP A 415 -13.49 -9.94 1.80
CA TRP A 415 -12.85 -9.13 0.78
C TRP A 415 -12.82 -9.83 -0.59
N ILE A 416 -12.48 -11.12 -0.64
CA ILE A 416 -12.47 -11.90 -1.88
C ILE A 416 -13.87 -11.96 -2.51
N LEU A 417 -14.91 -12.22 -1.72
CA LEU A 417 -16.29 -12.30 -2.20
C LEU A 417 -16.80 -10.96 -2.76
N GLU A 418 -16.23 -9.85 -2.36
CA GLU A 418 -16.53 -8.51 -2.88
C GLU A 418 -15.65 -8.10 -4.06
N ASN A 419 -14.51 -8.76 -4.27
CA ASN A 419 -13.54 -8.41 -5.30
C ASN A 419 -14.14 -8.58 -6.71
N PRO A 420 -14.03 -7.56 -7.59
CA PRO A 420 -14.57 -7.61 -8.95
C PRO A 420 -14.03 -8.78 -9.79
N SER A 421 -12.75 -9.10 -9.68
CA SER A 421 -12.12 -10.20 -10.41
C SER A 421 -12.69 -11.54 -10.01
N PHE A 422 -12.96 -11.76 -8.72
CA PHE A 422 -13.62 -12.96 -8.24
C PHE A 422 -15.08 -13.03 -8.72
N ARG A 423 -15.83 -11.92 -8.64
CA ARG A 423 -17.25 -11.86 -9.05
C ARG A 423 -17.45 -12.06 -10.55
N SER A 424 -16.51 -11.62 -11.37
CA SER A 424 -16.57 -11.76 -12.84
C SER A 424 -16.09 -13.12 -13.34
N ALA A 425 -15.38 -13.88 -12.51
CA ALA A 425 -14.86 -15.19 -12.90
C ALA A 425 -15.99 -16.24 -13.01
N PRO A 426 -16.12 -16.94 -14.12
CA PRO A 426 -17.13 -18.00 -14.27
C PRO A 426 -16.93 -19.15 -13.30
N THR A 427 -15.69 -19.41 -12.93
CA THR A 427 -15.28 -20.39 -11.92
C THR A 427 -14.01 -19.90 -11.23
N SER A 428 -13.89 -20.16 -9.93
CA SER A 428 -12.74 -19.83 -9.13
C SER A 428 -12.08 -21.08 -8.55
N ARG A 429 -10.77 -21.02 -8.36
CA ARG A 429 -9.99 -22.11 -7.80
C ARG A 429 -9.90 -21.96 -6.28
N TYR A 430 -10.21 -23.04 -5.55
CA TYR A 430 -10.15 -23.10 -4.10
C TYR A 430 -9.06 -24.08 -3.69
N TYR A 431 -8.21 -23.69 -2.78
CA TYR A 431 -7.19 -24.53 -2.17
C TYR A 431 -7.68 -24.98 -0.80
N LEU A 432 -7.68 -26.28 -0.58
CA LEU A 432 -8.23 -26.91 0.61
C LEU A 432 -7.18 -27.78 1.30
N VAL A 433 -7.30 -27.91 2.60
CA VAL A 433 -6.63 -28.97 3.37
C VAL A 433 -7.69 -29.97 3.85
N ARG A 434 -7.58 -31.22 3.40
CA ARG A 434 -8.43 -32.35 3.80
C ARG A 434 -7.53 -33.48 4.31
N LYS A 435 -7.68 -33.91 5.57
CA LYS A 435 -6.86 -34.95 6.21
C LYS A 435 -5.35 -34.69 6.07
N ARG A 436 -4.92 -33.45 6.26
CA ARG A 436 -3.53 -32.98 6.12
C ARG A 436 -2.93 -33.10 4.72
N ALA A 437 -3.74 -33.26 3.70
CA ALA A 437 -3.34 -33.25 2.30
C ALA A 437 -3.93 -32.01 1.61
N ARG A 438 -3.15 -31.39 0.73
CA ARG A 438 -3.60 -30.27 -0.10
C ARG A 438 -4.48 -30.79 -1.23
N MET A 439 -5.58 -30.13 -1.47
CA MET A 439 -6.49 -30.38 -2.60
C MET A 439 -6.78 -29.06 -3.31
N THR A 440 -7.12 -29.15 -4.59
CA THR A 440 -7.57 -28.00 -5.38
C THR A 440 -8.91 -28.35 -6.00
N VAL A 441 -9.86 -27.43 -5.88
CA VAL A 441 -11.23 -27.58 -6.40
C VAL A 441 -11.60 -26.34 -7.18
N SER A 442 -12.29 -26.50 -8.31
CA SER A 442 -12.85 -25.36 -9.06
C SER A 442 -14.35 -25.26 -8.78
N MET A 443 -14.82 -24.06 -8.44
CA MET A 443 -16.20 -23.81 -8.08
C MET A 443 -16.66 -22.47 -8.64
N GLY A 444 -17.88 -22.39 -9.21
CA GLY A 444 -18.52 -21.14 -9.62
C GLY A 444 -19.33 -20.52 -8.49
N LEU A 445 -19.70 -19.26 -8.65
CA LEU A 445 -20.66 -18.61 -7.78
C LEU A 445 -22.08 -19.01 -8.13
N GLU A 446 -22.97 -19.05 -7.15
CA GLU A 446 -24.39 -19.16 -7.43
C GLU A 446 -24.85 -17.83 -8.05
N SER A 447 -25.37 -17.87 -9.29
CA SER A 447 -25.93 -16.66 -9.93
C SER A 447 -27.05 -16.14 -9.03
N ALA A 448 -26.97 -14.88 -8.62
CA ALA A 448 -28.07 -14.22 -7.95
C ALA A 448 -29.29 -14.28 -8.89
N VAL A 449 -30.22 -15.18 -8.61
CA VAL A 449 -31.50 -15.18 -9.30
C VAL A 449 -32.21 -13.89 -8.92
N PRO A 450 -32.55 -13.00 -9.87
CA PRO A 450 -33.33 -11.84 -9.52
C PRO A 450 -34.64 -12.37 -8.91
N SER A 451 -34.94 -11.98 -7.70
CA SER A 451 -36.24 -12.27 -7.07
C SER A 451 -37.32 -11.69 -7.96
N SER A 452 -37.95 -12.56 -8.76
CA SER A 452 -39.14 -12.21 -9.53
C SER A 452 -40.24 -11.85 -8.53
N ILE A 453 -40.50 -10.56 -8.41
CA ILE A 453 -41.70 -10.04 -7.75
C ILE A 453 -42.87 -10.66 -8.47
N SER A 454 -43.49 -11.64 -7.85
CA SER A 454 -44.79 -12.18 -8.24
C SER A 454 -45.82 -11.06 -8.17
N ARG A 455 -46.12 -10.41 -9.29
CA ARG A 455 -47.32 -9.63 -9.45
C ARG A 455 -48.51 -10.58 -9.55
N ASN A 456 -49.17 -10.81 -8.45
CA ASN A 456 -50.49 -11.40 -8.45
C ASN A 456 -51.42 -10.46 -9.26
N GLY A 457 -51.70 -10.92 -10.47
CA GLY A 457 -52.79 -10.35 -11.26
C GLY A 457 -54.13 -10.63 -10.60
N SER A 458 -54.81 -9.61 -10.09
CA SER A 458 -56.22 -9.69 -9.80
C SER A 458 -56.98 -9.89 -11.12
N LYS A 459 -57.63 -11.04 -11.23
CA LYS A 459 -58.74 -11.22 -12.16
C LYS A 459 -59.89 -10.36 -11.67
N ASP A 460 -60.33 -9.43 -12.45
CA ASP A 460 -61.68 -8.94 -12.39
C ASP A 460 -62.43 -9.19 -13.70
N VAL A 461 -63.56 -9.76 -13.50
CA VAL A 461 -64.62 -10.16 -14.40
C VAL A 461 -65.30 -8.94 -14.98
N ARG A 462 -65.41 -8.81 -16.28
CA ARG A 462 -66.65 -8.70 -17.10
C ARG A 462 -66.30 -8.41 -18.55
#